data_a130ac375ba73eadc366dff075a9cd5e
#
_entry.id   a130ac375ba73eadc366dff075a9cd5e
#
_cell.length_a   1.000
_cell.length_b   1.000
_cell.length_c   1.000
_cell.angle_alpha   90.00
_cell.angle_beta   90.00
_cell.angle_gamma   90.00
#
_symmetry.space_group_name_H-M   'P 1'
#
loop_
_entity.id
_entity.type
_entity.pdbx_description
1 polymer ?
#
loop_
_entity_poly.entity_id
_entity_poly.type
_entity_poly.pdbx_seq_one_letter_code
_entity_poly.pdbx_strand_id
1 'polypeptide(L)'
;GGVGRMLADDGEVYAYFDEVERMPFLCGVQGEGRKWTATFSQEALGVFDYLFTDAMTIIDHKGRNSRIYRAEEALFDDITLEQYMDHLVDQTVLILTNEPADIYANPTFLPDTMAHDYDKYWTDGRIERELDVLQQHGIALEINARYRIPSFEIIRRAKARGIKFTFGTNNVDADFGRLEYCAEAIK
;
A
#
# COMPACT_ATOMS: atom_id res chain seq x y z
N GLY A 1 -18.35 11.51 2.09
CA GLY A 1 -17.04 10.92 2.08
C GLY A 1 -16.50 10.88 3.49
N GLY A 2 -16.24 9.69 4.04
CA GLY A 2 -15.58 9.57 5.32
C GLY A 2 -14.19 10.16 5.20
N VAL A 3 -13.93 11.23 5.92
CA VAL A 3 -12.56 11.69 6.14
C VAL A 3 -11.98 10.64 7.10
N GLY A 4 -11.02 9.85 6.63
CA GLY A 4 -10.28 8.96 7.51
C GLY A 4 -9.71 9.78 8.66
N ARG A 5 -9.81 9.29 9.89
CA ARG A 5 -9.19 9.93 11.04
C ARG A 5 -7.69 9.73 10.92
N MET A 6 -6.95 10.82 10.86
CA MET A 6 -5.50 10.78 10.96
C MET A 6 -5.10 10.82 12.43
N LEU A 7 -4.23 9.90 12.83
CA LEU A 7 -3.69 9.84 14.18
C LEU A 7 -2.35 10.59 14.21
N ALA A 8 -2.14 11.45 15.20
CA ALA A 8 -0.98 12.32 15.28
C ALA A 8 -0.02 11.97 16.45
N ASP A 9 -0.51 11.23 17.43
CA ASP A 9 0.28 10.80 18.60
C ASP A 9 -0.30 9.53 19.24
N ASP A 10 0.40 9.00 20.25
CA ASP A 10 0.00 7.80 20.99
C ASP A 10 -1.34 7.96 21.69
N GLY A 11 -1.65 9.16 22.21
CA GLY A 11 -2.94 9.41 22.87
C GLY A 11 -4.12 9.24 21.92
N GLU A 12 -3.97 9.69 20.68
CA GLU A 12 -4.98 9.51 19.64
C GLU A 12 -5.08 8.05 19.18
N VAL A 13 -3.97 7.30 19.20
CA VAL A 13 -3.97 5.85 18.95
C VAL A 13 -4.84 5.13 19.97
N TYR A 14 -4.60 5.36 21.27
CA TYR A 14 -5.38 4.73 22.33
C TYR A 14 -6.84 5.14 22.28
N ALA A 15 -7.13 6.42 22.08
CA ALA A 15 -8.51 6.89 21.95
C ALA A 15 -9.26 6.26 20.76
N TYR A 16 -8.57 6.08 19.63
CA TYR A 16 -9.15 5.38 18.49
C TYR A 16 -9.37 3.89 18.78
N PHE A 17 -8.38 3.23 19.41
CA PHE A 17 -8.47 1.83 19.76
C PHE A 17 -9.65 1.57 20.71
N ASP A 18 -9.85 2.39 21.74
CA ASP A 18 -10.98 2.29 22.68
C ASP A 18 -12.35 2.36 21.98
N GLU A 19 -12.44 3.09 20.86
CA GLU A 19 -13.67 3.18 20.07
C GLU A 19 -13.97 1.89 19.29
N VAL A 20 -12.91 1.20 18.81
CA VAL A 20 -13.05 0.08 17.86
C VAL A 20 -12.81 -1.30 18.48
N GLU A 21 -12.14 -1.42 19.63
CA GLU A 21 -11.78 -2.70 20.27
C GLU A 21 -12.98 -3.62 20.55
N ARG A 22 -14.18 -3.02 20.74
CA ARG A 22 -15.42 -3.77 21.04
C ARG A 22 -16.13 -4.26 19.78
N MET A 23 -15.63 -3.90 18.60
CA MET A 23 -16.25 -4.31 17.36
C MET A 23 -15.82 -5.76 17.02
N PRO A 24 -16.70 -6.57 16.40
CA PRO A 24 -16.44 -8.00 16.17
C PRO A 24 -15.55 -8.24 14.94
N PHE A 25 -14.49 -7.48 14.78
CA PHE A 25 -13.51 -7.62 13.70
C PHE A 25 -12.14 -7.18 14.15
N LEU A 26 -11.11 -7.56 13.39
CA LEU A 26 -9.74 -7.17 13.64
C LEU A 26 -9.56 -5.66 13.44
N CYS A 27 -8.79 -5.06 14.33
CA CYS A 27 -8.47 -3.65 14.29
C CYS A 27 -7.11 -3.43 13.66
N GLY A 28 -7.05 -2.64 12.61
CA GLY A 28 -5.80 -2.30 11.93
C GLY A 28 -5.65 -0.80 11.68
N VAL A 29 -4.43 -0.37 11.46
CA VAL A 29 -4.10 1.01 11.09
C VAL A 29 -3.23 1.05 9.86
N GLN A 30 -3.50 2.03 8.98
CA GLN A 30 -2.71 2.27 7.78
C GLN A 30 -1.69 3.39 8.03
N GLY A 31 -0.42 3.06 7.78
CA GLY A 31 0.66 4.04 7.68
C GLY A 31 0.88 4.46 6.23
N GLU A 32 1.23 5.71 6.01
CA GLU A 32 1.52 6.25 4.68
C GLU A 32 2.98 6.66 4.53
N GLY A 33 3.65 6.13 3.50
CA GLY A 33 5.00 6.53 3.12
C GLY A 33 6.08 6.17 4.14
N ARG A 34 7.06 7.06 4.29
CA ARG A 34 8.24 6.85 5.12
C ARG A 34 8.14 7.53 6.47
N LYS A 35 8.70 6.89 7.50
CA LYS A 35 8.88 7.44 8.86
C LYS A 35 7.59 7.72 9.63
N TRP A 36 6.46 7.16 9.22
CA TRP A 36 5.22 7.31 9.95
C TRP A 36 5.32 6.71 11.36
N THR A 37 6.10 5.63 11.51
CA THR A 37 6.36 4.99 12.80
C THR A 37 7.19 5.85 13.77
N ALA A 38 7.89 6.87 13.30
CA ALA A 38 8.61 7.78 14.18
C ALA A 38 7.69 8.69 15.03
N THR A 39 6.40 8.74 14.68
CA THR A 39 5.38 9.53 15.39
C THR A 39 4.81 8.76 16.58
N PHE A 40 4.90 7.43 16.57
CA PHE A 40 4.23 6.55 17.53
C PHE A 40 5.23 5.66 18.26
N SER A 41 4.94 5.35 19.52
CA SER A 41 5.67 4.32 20.25
C SER A 41 5.32 2.93 19.71
N GLN A 42 6.24 1.98 19.88
CA GLN A 42 5.96 0.57 19.55
C GLN A 42 4.84 0.00 20.41
N GLU A 43 4.69 0.50 21.65
CA GLU A 43 3.62 0.11 22.56
C GLU A 43 2.25 0.55 22.04
N ALA A 44 2.12 1.78 21.56
CA ALA A 44 0.90 2.28 20.94
C ALA A 44 0.57 1.54 19.65
N LEU A 45 1.53 1.29 18.79
CA LEU A 45 1.29 0.51 17.56
C LEU A 45 0.93 -0.95 17.86
N GLY A 46 1.41 -1.51 18.97
CA GLY A 46 1.14 -2.89 19.39
C GLY A 46 -0.28 -3.17 19.87
N VAL A 47 -1.16 -2.17 20.01
CA VAL A 47 -2.58 -2.40 20.32
C VAL A 47 -3.38 -2.90 19.14
N PHE A 48 -2.90 -2.68 17.90
CA PHE A 48 -3.57 -3.11 16.70
C PHE A 48 -3.30 -4.60 16.38
N ASP A 49 -4.28 -5.27 15.81
CA ASP A 49 -4.15 -6.66 15.35
C ASP A 49 -3.23 -6.77 14.14
N TYR A 50 -3.15 -5.72 13.31
CA TYR A 50 -2.26 -5.65 12.16
C TYR A 50 -1.97 -4.20 11.75
N LEU A 51 -0.82 -4.01 11.14
CA LEU A 51 -0.40 -2.76 10.52
C LEU A 51 -0.34 -2.94 9.01
N PHE A 52 -0.81 -1.96 8.25
CA PHE A 52 -0.66 -2.00 6.82
C PHE A 52 -0.13 -0.67 6.28
N THR A 53 0.63 -0.75 5.22
CA THR A 53 1.21 0.43 4.58
C THR A 53 1.02 0.38 3.08
N ASP A 54 1.12 1.51 2.44
CA ASP A 54 1.16 1.61 1.00
C ASP A 54 2.33 2.48 0.53
N ALA A 55 2.55 2.50 -0.78
CA ALA A 55 3.52 3.35 -1.45
C ALA A 55 2.83 4.43 -2.31
N MET A 56 1.60 4.82 -1.95
CA MET A 56 0.88 5.89 -2.66
C MET A 56 1.32 7.29 -2.24
N THR A 57 2.10 7.39 -1.14
CA THR A 57 2.79 8.60 -0.71
C THR A 57 4.28 8.31 -0.64
N ILE A 58 5.06 8.92 -1.51
CA ILE A 58 6.50 8.72 -1.64
C ILE A 58 7.28 10.04 -1.49
N ILE A 59 8.59 9.93 -1.29
CA ILE A 59 9.49 11.07 -1.47
C ILE A 59 9.87 11.09 -2.95
N ASP A 60 9.53 12.15 -3.67
CA ASP A 60 9.85 12.27 -5.09
C ASP A 60 11.36 12.49 -5.33
N HIS A 61 11.78 12.48 -6.61
CA HIS A 61 13.18 12.69 -7.00
C HIS A 61 13.74 14.08 -6.63
N LYS A 62 12.87 15.03 -6.21
CA LYS A 62 13.25 16.35 -5.70
C LYS A 62 13.19 16.44 -4.17
N GLY A 63 12.96 15.33 -3.48
CA GLY A 63 12.90 15.26 -2.02
C GLY A 63 11.59 15.78 -1.40
N ARG A 64 10.52 15.89 -2.18
CA ARG A 64 9.21 16.36 -1.71
C ARG A 64 8.28 15.17 -1.45
N ASN A 65 7.37 15.29 -0.49
CA ASN A 65 6.26 14.35 -0.36
C ASN A 65 5.34 14.45 -1.59
N SER A 66 5.05 13.32 -2.21
CA SER A 66 4.21 13.21 -3.39
C SER A 66 3.17 12.11 -3.18
N ARG A 67 1.90 12.51 -3.23
CA ARG A 67 0.76 11.58 -3.22
C ARG A 67 0.45 11.22 -4.67
N ILE A 68 0.93 10.07 -5.10
CA ILE A 68 0.90 9.67 -6.52
C ILE A 68 -0.52 9.44 -7.06
N TYR A 69 -1.52 9.35 -6.18
CA TYR A 69 -2.94 9.30 -6.52
C TYR A 69 -3.56 10.68 -6.80
N ARG A 70 -2.77 11.76 -6.68
CA ARG A 70 -3.16 13.12 -7.02
C ARG A 70 -2.39 13.59 -8.23
N ALA A 71 -3.10 13.88 -9.32
CA ALA A 71 -2.46 14.25 -10.58
C ALA A 71 -1.51 15.44 -10.46
N GLU A 72 -1.86 16.42 -9.60
CA GLU A 72 -1.07 17.63 -9.36
C GLU A 72 0.20 17.37 -8.53
N GLU A 73 0.30 16.23 -7.86
CA GLU A 73 1.45 15.83 -7.04
C GLU A 73 2.30 14.74 -7.69
N ALA A 74 1.72 13.97 -8.62
CA ALA A 74 2.42 12.96 -9.39
C ALA A 74 3.25 13.62 -10.52
N LEU A 75 4.33 14.30 -10.14
CA LEU A 75 5.12 15.11 -11.06
C LEU A 75 6.22 14.29 -11.71
N PHE A 76 6.33 14.44 -13.02
CA PHE A 76 7.34 13.78 -13.87
C PHE A 76 8.36 14.78 -14.42
N ASP A 77 8.40 16.01 -13.89
CA ASP A 77 9.28 17.07 -14.35
C ASP A 77 10.75 16.63 -14.27
N ASP A 78 11.46 16.85 -15.34
CA ASP A 78 12.90 16.62 -15.46
C ASP A 78 13.35 15.13 -15.42
N ILE A 79 12.42 14.17 -15.40
CA ILE A 79 12.74 12.75 -15.48
C ILE A 79 11.86 12.03 -16.50
N THR A 80 12.36 10.92 -17.02
CA THR A 80 11.56 10.03 -17.86
C THR A 80 10.61 9.18 -17.04
N LEU A 81 9.54 8.67 -17.65
CA LEU A 81 8.62 7.76 -16.96
C LEU A 81 9.31 6.47 -16.48
N GLU A 82 10.34 6.00 -17.20
CA GLU A 82 11.15 4.86 -16.76
C GLU A 82 11.93 5.19 -15.48
N GLN A 83 12.59 6.37 -15.44
CA GLN A 83 13.28 6.83 -14.22
C GLN A 83 12.30 7.05 -13.05
N TYR A 84 11.10 7.56 -13.34
CA TYR A 84 10.06 7.68 -12.34
C TYR A 84 9.67 6.31 -11.76
N MET A 85 9.47 5.30 -12.61
CA MET A 85 9.13 3.95 -12.17
C MET A 85 10.23 3.31 -11.34
N ASP A 86 11.49 3.47 -11.74
CA ASP A 86 12.62 2.96 -10.96
C ASP A 86 12.65 3.63 -9.58
N HIS A 87 12.43 4.94 -9.53
CA HIS A 87 12.33 5.68 -8.28
C HIS A 87 11.12 5.23 -7.42
N LEU A 88 9.95 5.03 -8.02
CA LEU A 88 8.76 4.53 -7.33
C LEU A 88 9.03 3.17 -6.67
N VAL A 89 9.63 2.24 -7.40
CA VAL A 89 10.00 0.93 -6.87
C VAL A 89 11.05 1.05 -5.77
N ASP A 90 12.06 1.94 -5.93
CA ASP A 90 13.04 2.22 -4.88
C ASP A 90 12.37 2.71 -3.59
N GLN A 91 11.42 3.65 -3.70
CA GLN A 91 10.68 4.15 -2.55
C GLN A 91 9.79 3.07 -1.92
N THR A 92 9.11 2.26 -2.72
CA THR A 92 8.32 1.12 -2.26
C THR A 92 9.18 0.13 -1.46
N VAL A 93 10.32 -0.29 -2.01
CA VAL A 93 11.26 -1.18 -1.32
C VAL A 93 11.76 -0.55 -0.01
N LEU A 94 12.07 0.74 -0.01
CA LEU A 94 12.49 1.44 1.22
C LEU A 94 11.38 1.49 2.27
N ILE A 95 10.13 1.70 1.89
CA ILE A 95 8.97 1.69 2.81
C ILE A 95 8.83 0.28 3.39
N LEU A 96 8.70 -0.73 2.56
CA LEU A 96 8.46 -2.12 2.98
C LEU A 96 9.62 -2.73 3.79
N THR A 97 10.83 -2.19 3.64
CA THR A 97 12.01 -2.64 4.41
C THR A 97 12.08 -1.99 5.79
N ASN A 98 11.64 -0.74 5.93
CA ASN A 98 11.94 0.06 7.12
C ASN A 98 10.72 0.38 7.99
N GLU A 99 9.51 0.32 7.43
CA GLU A 99 8.31 0.55 8.22
C GLU A 99 7.66 -0.80 8.56
N PRO A 100 7.20 -1.02 9.80
CA PRO A 100 6.53 -2.25 10.16
C PRO A 100 5.21 -2.35 9.40
N ALA A 101 5.01 -3.47 8.70
CA ALA A 101 3.77 -3.75 8.00
C ALA A 101 3.51 -5.25 7.93
N ASP A 102 2.29 -5.63 8.24
CA ASP A 102 1.78 -6.98 8.02
C ASP A 102 1.23 -7.13 6.59
N ILE A 103 0.76 -6.02 6.02
CA ILE A 103 0.09 -5.98 4.71
C ILE A 103 0.63 -4.80 3.87
N TYR A 104 0.99 -5.09 2.62
CA TYR A 104 1.23 -4.08 1.60
C TYR A 104 -0.08 -3.81 0.85
N ALA A 105 -0.67 -2.65 1.13
CA ALA A 105 -1.94 -2.20 0.55
C ALA A 105 -1.73 -1.41 -0.75
N ASN A 106 -2.76 -1.36 -1.60
CA ASN A 106 -2.74 -0.67 -2.89
C ASN A 106 -1.49 -0.99 -3.74
N PRO A 107 -1.05 -2.27 -3.81
CA PRO A 107 0.22 -2.61 -4.42
C PRO A 107 0.24 -2.28 -5.91
N THR A 108 1.40 -1.89 -6.39
CA THR A 108 1.61 -1.62 -7.82
C THR A 108 0.74 -0.49 -8.40
N PHE A 109 0.23 0.39 -7.54
CA PHE A 109 -0.56 1.55 -8.00
C PHE A 109 0.27 2.44 -8.92
N LEU A 110 -0.36 2.92 -9.98
CA LEU A 110 0.22 3.90 -10.91
C LEU A 110 -0.66 5.16 -10.99
N PRO A 111 -0.05 6.33 -11.16
CA PRO A 111 -0.80 7.54 -11.50
C PRO A 111 -1.65 7.33 -12.75
N ASP A 112 -2.81 7.99 -12.83
CA ASP A 112 -3.77 7.87 -13.92
C ASP A 112 -3.13 8.05 -15.31
N THR A 113 -2.13 8.93 -15.40
CA THR A 113 -1.40 9.19 -16.65
C THR A 113 -0.59 7.99 -17.15
N MET A 114 -0.30 7.02 -16.27
CA MET A 114 0.49 5.82 -16.57
C MET A 114 -0.34 4.54 -16.50
N ALA A 115 -1.47 4.55 -15.83
CA ALA A 115 -2.25 3.35 -15.52
C ALA A 115 -2.72 2.57 -16.76
N HIS A 116 -2.92 3.25 -17.91
CA HIS A 116 -3.31 2.61 -19.17
C HIS A 116 -2.21 1.73 -19.78
N ASP A 117 -0.94 1.97 -19.43
CA ASP A 117 0.23 1.21 -19.89
C ASP A 117 0.82 0.34 -18.74
N TYR A 118 -0.02 -0.13 -17.82
CA TYR A 118 0.38 -0.82 -16.59
C TYR A 118 1.44 -1.91 -16.82
N ASP A 119 1.20 -2.84 -17.74
CA ASP A 119 2.12 -3.96 -18.00
C ASP A 119 3.46 -3.50 -18.61
N LYS A 120 3.50 -2.36 -19.29
CA LYS A 120 4.74 -1.77 -19.80
C LYS A 120 5.64 -1.30 -18.66
N TYR A 121 5.05 -0.68 -17.65
CA TYR A 121 5.79 -0.08 -16.54
C TYR A 121 6.16 -1.09 -15.46
N TRP A 122 5.30 -2.08 -15.22
CA TRP A 122 5.56 -3.17 -14.29
C TRP A 122 6.35 -4.30 -14.97
N THR A 123 7.63 -4.00 -15.26
CA THR A 123 8.56 -4.97 -15.85
C THR A 123 8.89 -6.10 -14.86
N ASP A 124 9.37 -7.24 -15.38
CA ASP A 124 9.79 -8.37 -14.55
C ASP A 124 10.75 -7.95 -13.44
N GLY A 125 11.77 -7.15 -13.75
CA GLY A 125 12.74 -6.72 -12.77
C GLY A 125 12.16 -5.87 -11.64
N ARG A 126 11.18 -5.02 -11.92
CA ARG A 126 10.49 -4.20 -10.92
C ARG A 126 9.58 -5.04 -10.03
N ILE A 127 8.83 -5.96 -10.65
CA ILE A 127 7.98 -6.90 -9.95
C ILE A 127 8.80 -7.78 -8.99
N GLU A 128 9.89 -8.38 -9.47
CA GLU A 128 10.73 -9.24 -8.65
C GLU A 128 11.29 -8.51 -7.42
N ARG A 129 11.69 -7.24 -7.56
CA ARG A 129 12.19 -6.43 -6.44
C ARG A 129 11.15 -6.24 -5.34
N GLU A 130 9.89 -5.96 -5.68
CA GLU A 130 8.81 -5.84 -4.69
C GLU A 130 8.48 -7.19 -4.07
N LEU A 131 8.39 -8.25 -4.86
CA LEU A 131 8.12 -9.60 -4.35
C LEU A 131 9.24 -10.12 -3.44
N ASP A 132 10.50 -9.78 -3.72
CA ASP A 132 11.64 -10.15 -2.87
C ASP A 132 11.52 -9.54 -1.48
N VAL A 133 11.20 -8.24 -1.37
CA VAL A 133 11.05 -7.59 -0.07
C VAL A 133 9.83 -8.12 0.69
N LEU A 134 8.71 -8.36 0.01
CA LEU A 134 7.53 -8.95 0.65
C LEU A 134 7.82 -10.34 1.21
N GLN A 135 8.49 -11.19 0.45
CA GLN A 135 8.88 -12.53 0.88
C GLN A 135 9.88 -12.47 2.05
N GLN A 136 10.89 -11.61 1.95
CA GLN A 136 11.93 -11.47 2.97
C GLN A 136 11.36 -11.02 4.32
N HIS A 137 10.38 -10.12 4.31
CA HIS A 137 9.79 -9.54 5.53
C HIS A 137 8.49 -10.22 5.95
N GLY A 138 7.98 -11.21 5.18
CA GLY A 138 6.75 -11.92 5.49
C GLY A 138 5.48 -11.08 5.35
N ILE A 139 5.53 -10.01 4.56
CA ILE A 139 4.44 -9.06 4.34
C ILE A 139 3.42 -9.68 3.38
N ALA A 140 2.15 -9.63 3.74
CA ALA A 140 1.07 -10.07 2.86
C ALA A 140 0.78 -9.04 1.76
N LEU A 141 0.39 -9.51 0.59
CA LEU A 141 0.06 -8.67 -0.57
C LEU A 141 -1.46 -8.47 -0.65
N GLU A 142 -1.93 -7.24 -0.67
CA GLU A 142 -3.33 -6.95 -0.93
C GLU A 142 -3.70 -7.24 -2.39
N ILE A 143 -4.85 -7.85 -2.61
CA ILE A 143 -5.54 -7.85 -3.90
C ILE A 143 -6.63 -6.78 -3.81
N ASN A 144 -6.40 -5.64 -4.45
CA ASN A 144 -7.28 -4.48 -4.38
C ASN A 144 -8.34 -4.54 -5.48
N ALA A 145 -9.59 -4.71 -5.08
CA ALA A 145 -10.69 -4.87 -6.03
C ALA A 145 -11.07 -3.58 -6.75
N ARG A 146 -10.91 -2.42 -6.10
CA ARG A 146 -11.27 -1.13 -6.69
C ARG A 146 -10.38 -0.76 -7.88
N TYR A 147 -9.06 -0.85 -7.67
CA TYR A 147 -8.07 -0.52 -8.70
C TYR A 147 -7.74 -1.71 -9.60
N ARG A 148 -8.21 -2.92 -9.26
CA ARG A 148 -7.92 -4.18 -9.96
C ARG A 148 -6.41 -4.43 -10.06
N ILE A 149 -5.72 -4.26 -8.94
CA ILE A 149 -4.27 -4.43 -8.77
C ILE A 149 -3.97 -5.36 -7.58
N PRO A 150 -2.78 -6.03 -7.60
CA PRO A 150 -1.86 -6.15 -8.73
C PRO A 150 -2.44 -7.02 -9.85
N SER A 151 -1.78 -7.05 -11.01
CA SER A 151 -2.23 -7.90 -12.14
C SER A 151 -2.22 -9.40 -11.74
N PHE A 152 -3.00 -10.22 -12.46
CA PHE A 152 -3.02 -11.68 -12.22
C PHE A 152 -1.65 -12.34 -12.40
N GLU A 153 -0.79 -11.78 -13.24
CA GLU A 153 0.58 -12.27 -13.39
C GLU A 153 1.39 -12.07 -12.12
N ILE A 154 1.31 -10.89 -11.52
CA ILE A 154 1.99 -10.58 -10.24
C ILE A 154 1.42 -11.45 -9.12
N ILE A 155 0.10 -11.64 -9.06
CA ILE A 155 -0.55 -12.53 -8.08
C ILE A 155 -0.02 -13.97 -8.21
N ARG A 156 0.10 -14.49 -9.43
CA ARG A 156 0.64 -15.84 -9.67
C ARG A 156 2.09 -15.97 -9.21
N ARG A 157 2.94 -14.96 -9.49
CA ARG A 157 4.34 -14.93 -9.03
C ARG A 157 4.44 -14.87 -7.51
N ALA A 158 3.64 -14.00 -6.88
CA ALA A 158 3.58 -13.90 -5.41
C ALA A 158 3.14 -15.23 -4.76
N LYS A 159 2.10 -15.87 -5.32
CA LYS A 159 1.65 -17.21 -4.88
C LYS A 159 2.74 -18.26 -4.99
N ALA A 160 3.47 -18.29 -6.10
CA ALA A 160 4.57 -19.24 -6.31
C ALA A 160 5.71 -19.07 -5.28
N ARG A 161 5.87 -17.88 -4.71
CA ARG A 161 6.83 -17.55 -3.65
C ARG A 161 6.29 -17.78 -2.23
N GLY A 162 5.04 -18.21 -2.09
CA GLY A 162 4.39 -18.44 -0.79
C GLY A 162 3.97 -17.15 -0.08
N ILE A 163 3.92 -16.01 -0.77
CA ILE A 163 3.43 -14.75 -0.22
C ILE A 163 1.93 -14.89 0.07
N LYS A 164 1.50 -14.48 1.26
CA LYS A 164 0.10 -14.48 1.67
C LYS A 164 -0.66 -13.33 1.03
N PHE A 165 -1.99 -13.46 0.97
CA PHE A 165 -2.85 -12.44 0.37
C PHE A 165 -3.91 -11.95 1.34
N THR A 166 -4.27 -10.69 1.18
CA THR A 166 -5.48 -10.08 1.74
C THR A 166 -6.34 -9.53 0.61
N PHE A 167 -7.59 -9.21 0.91
CA PHE A 167 -8.54 -8.67 -0.08
C PHE A 167 -9.02 -7.30 0.38
N GLY A 168 -8.82 -6.30 -0.47
CA GLY A 168 -9.22 -4.92 -0.20
C GLY A 168 -10.27 -4.42 -1.18
N THR A 169 -11.24 -3.69 -0.66
CA THR A 169 -12.29 -3.03 -1.45
C THR A 169 -12.02 -1.55 -1.68
N ASN A 170 -11.14 -0.96 -0.89
CA ASN A 170 -10.80 0.47 -0.90
C ASN A 170 -12.05 1.36 -0.98
N ASN A 171 -12.95 1.19 -0.01
CA ASN A 171 -14.25 1.86 0.01
C ASN A 171 -14.10 3.36 0.25
N VAL A 172 -14.67 4.18 -0.63
CA VAL A 172 -14.64 5.66 -0.54
C VAL A 172 -16.03 6.28 -0.61
N ASP A 173 -17.07 5.47 -0.84
CA ASP A 173 -18.46 5.89 -1.00
C ASP A 173 -19.43 4.81 -0.47
N ALA A 174 -20.72 4.97 -0.73
CA ALA A 174 -21.75 4.03 -0.29
C ALA A 174 -21.79 2.72 -1.10
N ASP A 175 -21.14 2.65 -2.24
CA ASP A 175 -20.99 1.45 -3.06
C ASP A 175 -19.75 0.67 -2.61
N PHE A 176 -19.89 -0.09 -1.54
CA PHE A 176 -18.78 -0.76 -0.86
C PHE A 176 -18.92 -2.30 -0.88
N GLY A 177 -17.85 -2.97 -0.50
CA GLY A 177 -17.83 -4.44 -0.35
C GLY A 177 -17.73 -5.20 -1.68
N ARG A 178 -17.37 -4.53 -2.77
CA ARG A 178 -17.18 -5.18 -4.07
C ARG A 178 -15.85 -5.92 -4.11
N LEU A 179 -15.91 -7.22 -4.32
CA LEU A 179 -14.75 -8.13 -4.33
C LEU A 179 -14.67 -8.96 -5.61
N GLU A 180 -15.30 -8.52 -6.71
CA GLU A 180 -15.34 -9.28 -7.96
C GLU A 180 -13.95 -9.61 -8.48
N TYR A 181 -13.02 -8.63 -8.48
CA TYR A 181 -11.64 -8.86 -8.89
C TYR A 181 -10.91 -9.86 -7.99
N CYS A 182 -11.12 -9.77 -6.68
CA CYS A 182 -10.56 -10.73 -5.74
C CYS A 182 -11.11 -12.14 -5.99
N ALA A 183 -12.40 -12.27 -6.26
CA ALA A 183 -13.04 -13.55 -6.58
C ALA A 183 -12.55 -14.14 -7.93
N GLU A 184 -12.18 -13.31 -8.90
CA GLU A 184 -11.51 -13.74 -10.13
C GLU A 184 -10.08 -14.24 -9.85
N ALA A 185 -9.35 -13.56 -8.98
CA ALA A 185 -7.96 -13.87 -8.67
C ALA A 185 -7.75 -15.22 -7.96
N ILE A 186 -8.75 -15.75 -7.25
CA ILE A 186 -8.66 -17.02 -6.54
C ILE A 186 -9.10 -18.25 -7.36
N LYS A 187 -9.58 -18.05 -8.58
CA LYS A 187 -9.94 -19.10 -9.53
C LYS A 187 -8.72 -19.60 -10.29
#